data_c0941416247b1bfd7a3eaae55593d05f
#
_entry.id   c0941416247b1bfd7a3eaae55593d05f
#
_cell.length_a   1.000
_cell.length_b   1.000
_cell.length_c   1.000
_cell.angle_alpha   90.00
_cell.angle_beta   90.00
_cell.angle_gamma   90.00
#
_symmetry.space_group_name_H-M   'P 1'
#
loop_
_entity.id
_entity.type
_entity.pdbx_description
1 polymer ?
#
loop_
_entity_poly.entity_id
_entity_poly.type
_entity_poly.pdbx_seq_one_letter_code
_entity_poly.pdbx_strand_id
1 'polypeptide(L)'
;IILTIQSSLVVSLGMVGALSIVRFRTAIKDSRDTIYIFWTVIVGICCGVGDFVVAAIGSTVAFVTLFFLGAIKNDNRMLIIIRGTRNKQSIVSGYMFKLFKSKAILRVKNTTDETMELIYEVSSRTLNTVEKEKNIVDELYDLGGIEYVNIVMQNDEVSN
;
A
#
# COMPACT_ATOMS: atom_id res chain seq x y z
N ILE A 1 12.88 3.85 26.37
CA ILE A 1 14.17 3.30 25.95
C ILE A 1 15.32 4.06 26.63
N ILE A 2 15.44 5.38 26.49
CA ILE A 2 16.55 6.18 27.09
C ILE A 2 16.62 6.00 28.61
N LEU A 3 15.49 6.00 29.32
CA LEU A 3 15.42 5.79 30.77
C LEU A 3 15.92 4.41 31.20
N THR A 4 15.69 3.40 30.39
CA THR A 4 16.08 2.00 30.67
C THR A 4 17.56 1.74 30.35
N ILE A 5 18.12 2.42 29.36
CA ILE A 5 19.52 2.25 28.95
C ILE A 5 20.49 2.94 29.90
N GLN A 6 20.07 3.98 30.58
CA GLN A 6 20.91 4.77 31.47
C GLN A 6 21.44 4.00 32.69
N SER A 7 20.84 2.84 32.99
CA SER A 7 21.17 2.05 34.18
C SER A 7 22.26 0.98 33.98
N SER A 8 22.65 0.61 32.75
CA SER A 8 23.65 -0.46 32.55
C SER A 8 24.25 -0.47 31.14
N LEU A 9 25.60 -0.45 31.11
CA LEU A 9 26.38 -0.67 29.86
C LEU A 9 26.07 -2.01 29.20
N VAL A 10 25.73 -3.03 29.99
CA VAL A 10 25.35 -4.38 29.49
C VAL A 10 24.08 -4.34 28.67
N VAL A 11 23.08 -3.56 29.09
CA VAL A 11 21.80 -3.39 28.37
C VAL A 11 22.02 -2.66 27.04
N SER A 12 22.86 -1.64 27.04
CA SER A 12 23.21 -0.91 25.81
C SER A 12 23.89 -1.82 24.80
N LEU A 13 24.83 -2.68 25.25
CA LEU A 13 25.54 -3.63 24.40
C LEU A 13 24.59 -4.72 23.87
N GLY A 14 23.68 -5.20 24.72
CA GLY A 14 22.64 -6.15 24.36
C GLY A 14 21.69 -5.61 23.29
N MET A 15 21.32 -4.33 23.39
CA MET A 15 20.47 -3.66 22.39
C MET A 15 21.15 -3.55 21.02
N VAL A 16 22.44 -3.16 21.01
CA VAL A 16 23.22 -3.11 19.76
C VAL A 16 23.34 -4.52 19.15
N GLY A 17 23.56 -5.54 19.96
CA GLY A 17 23.58 -6.93 19.53
C GLY A 17 22.25 -7.40 18.95
N ALA A 18 21.14 -7.11 19.61
CA ALA A 18 19.80 -7.45 19.14
C ALA A 18 19.45 -6.77 17.80
N LEU A 19 19.76 -5.49 17.67
CA LEU A 19 19.55 -4.74 16.41
C LEU A 19 20.47 -5.24 15.28
N SER A 20 21.66 -5.74 15.59
CA SER A 20 22.57 -6.33 14.60
C SER A 20 22.07 -7.66 14.05
N ILE A 21 21.29 -8.44 14.83
CA ILE A 21 20.70 -9.71 14.40
C ILE A 21 19.50 -9.44 13.48
N VAL A 22 18.78 -8.33 13.65
CA VAL A 22 17.69 -7.89 12.78
C VAL A 22 18.27 -7.40 11.44
N ARG A 23 18.99 -8.29 10.76
CA ARG A 23 19.47 -8.04 9.41
C ARG A 23 18.35 -8.30 8.41
N PHE A 24 17.75 -7.24 7.91
CA PHE A 24 16.78 -7.33 6.84
C PHE A 24 17.45 -7.84 5.56
N ARG A 25 17.31 -9.12 5.30
CA ARG A 25 17.79 -9.75 4.06
C ARG A 25 16.88 -9.50 2.87
N THR A 26 15.64 -9.14 3.12
CA THR A 26 14.64 -8.80 2.10
C THR A 26 14.07 -7.44 2.43
N ALA A 27 13.74 -6.67 1.40
CA ALA A 27 12.99 -5.42 1.59
C ALA A 27 11.70 -5.75 2.35
N ILE A 28 11.52 -5.14 3.53
CA ILE A 28 10.30 -5.33 4.30
C ILE A 28 9.20 -4.65 3.51
N LYS A 29 8.30 -5.44 2.98
CA LYS A 29 7.16 -5.00 2.18
C LYS A 29 6.22 -4.07 2.94
N ASP A 30 6.09 -4.30 4.25
CA ASP A 30 5.19 -3.54 5.12
C ASP A 30 5.98 -2.86 6.25
N SER A 31 5.91 -1.54 6.30
CA SER A 31 6.48 -0.75 7.41
C SER A 31 5.94 -1.17 8.78
N ARG A 32 4.79 -1.84 8.83
CA ARG A 32 4.14 -2.35 10.04
C ARG A 32 4.92 -3.49 10.67
N ASP A 33 5.46 -4.39 9.86
CA ASP A 33 6.25 -5.54 10.35
C ASP A 33 7.50 -5.06 11.09
N THR A 34 8.12 -3.99 10.59
CA THR A 34 9.26 -3.35 11.25
C THR A 34 8.89 -2.85 12.65
N ILE A 35 7.72 -2.24 12.82
CA ILE A 35 7.24 -1.74 14.10
C ILE A 35 7.03 -2.90 15.08
N TYR A 36 6.47 -4.03 14.66
CA TYR A 36 6.30 -5.19 15.52
C TYR A 36 7.63 -5.76 16.00
N ILE A 37 8.63 -5.86 15.13
CA ILE A 37 9.96 -6.37 15.48
C ILE A 37 10.61 -5.44 16.53
N PHE A 38 10.61 -4.14 16.30
CA PHE A 38 11.17 -3.18 17.26
C PHE A 38 10.43 -3.21 18.60
N TRP A 39 9.11 -3.34 18.57
CA TRP A 39 8.32 -3.43 19.78
C TRP A 39 8.67 -4.67 20.62
N THR A 40 8.76 -5.84 20.01
CA THR A 40 9.13 -7.07 20.72
C THR A 40 10.52 -7.00 21.36
N VAL A 41 11.50 -6.39 20.67
CA VAL A 41 12.85 -6.17 21.19
C VAL A 41 12.81 -5.25 22.40
N ILE A 42 12.08 -4.13 22.34
CA ILE A 42 11.96 -3.17 23.43
C ILE A 42 11.32 -3.83 24.67
N VAL A 43 10.22 -4.55 24.48
CA VAL A 43 9.52 -5.26 25.59
C VAL A 43 10.45 -6.29 26.21
N GLY A 44 11.20 -7.05 25.40
CA GLY A 44 12.16 -8.03 25.89
C GLY A 44 13.25 -7.42 26.76
N ILE A 45 13.80 -6.26 26.34
CA ILE A 45 14.82 -5.54 27.13
C ILE A 45 14.24 -5.02 28.44
N CYS A 46 13.06 -4.39 28.41
CA CYS A 46 12.39 -3.89 29.63
C CYS A 46 12.13 -5.01 30.64
N CYS A 47 11.65 -6.17 30.16
CA CYS A 47 11.43 -7.34 31.01
C CYS A 47 12.75 -7.89 31.58
N GLY A 48 13.82 -7.89 30.79
CA GLY A 48 15.15 -8.36 31.23
C GLY A 48 15.79 -7.49 32.31
N VAL A 49 15.48 -6.21 32.32
CA VAL A 49 15.95 -5.25 33.37
C VAL A 49 15.06 -5.25 34.60
N GLY A 50 13.86 -5.85 34.52
CA GLY A 50 12.88 -5.89 35.60
C GLY A 50 11.94 -4.68 35.63
N ASP A 51 12.01 -3.80 34.63
CA ASP A 51 11.16 -2.61 34.51
C ASP A 51 9.79 -2.94 33.87
N PHE A 52 9.00 -3.76 34.56
CA PHE A 52 7.69 -4.22 34.07
C PHE A 52 6.71 -3.08 33.85
N VAL A 53 6.78 -2.02 34.65
CA VAL A 53 5.90 -0.85 34.54
C VAL A 53 6.13 -0.13 33.23
N VAL A 54 7.40 0.08 32.84
CA VAL A 54 7.79 0.72 31.59
C VAL A 54 7.36 -0.15 30.40
N ALA A 55 7.54 -1.47 30.49
CA ALA A 55 7.08 -2.42 29.48
C ALA A 55 5.55 -2.36 29.28
N ALA A 56 4.77 -2.32 30.38
CA ALA A 56 3.31 -2.26 30.31
C ALA A 56 2.81 -0.96 29.67
N ILE A 57 3.34 0.19 30.10
CA ILE A 57 2.95 1.50 29.55
C ILE A 57 3.34 1.58 28.05
N GLY A 58 4.57 1.20 27.72
CA GLY A 58 5.05 1.21 26.33
C GLY A 58 4.23 0.30 25.42
N SER A 59 3.87 -0.90 25.89
CA SER A 59 3.03 -1.84 25.14
C SER A 59 1.61 -1.30 24.92
N THR A 60 1.04 -0.63 25.93
CA THR A 60 -0.29 -0.02 25.80
C THR A 60 -0.29 1.09 24.75
N VAL A 61 0.70 1.97 24.78
CA VAL A 61 0.84 3.05 23.80
C VAL A 61 1.06 2.49 22.38
N ALA A 62 1.93 1.49 22.24
CA ALA A 62 2.17 0.84 20.95
C ALA A 62 0.91 0.17 20.40
N PHE A 63 0.16 -0.54 21.25
CA PHE A 63 -1.09 -1.19 20.88
C PHE A 63 -2.13 -0.19 20.39
N VAL A 64 -2.34 0.90 21.13
CA VAL A 64 -3.27 1.98 20.77
C VAL A 64 -2.89 2.60 19.43
N THR A 65 -1.60 2.90 19.25
CA THR A 65 -1.09 3.48 17.98
C THR A 65 -1.33 2.54 16.81
N LEU A 66 -0.99 1.26 16.96
CA LEU A 66 -1.19 0.26 15.91
C LEU A 66 -2.67 0.00 15.60
N PHE A 67 -3.53 0.08 16.63
CA PHE A 67 -4.97 -0.04 16.46
C PHE A 67 -5.52 1.11 15.61
N PHE A 68 -5.11 2.34 15.89
CA PHE A 68 -5.49 3.50 15.08
C PHE A 68 -4.92 3.43 13.66
N LEU A 69 -3.65 3.05 13.49
CA LEU A 69 -3.06 2.88 12.16
C LEU A 69 -3.69 1.70 11.38
N GLY A 70 -4.05 0.63 12.08
CA GLY A 70 -4.72 -0.52 11.48
C GLY A 70 -6.16 -0.23 11.04
N ALA A 71 -6.83 0.71 11.72
CA ALA A 71 -8.16 1.17 11.34
C ALA A 71 -8.15 2.02 10.05
N ILE A 72 -7.01 2.61 9.69
CA ILE A 72 -6.80 3.25 8.37
C ILE A 72 -6.62 2.12 7.35
N LYS A 73 -7.76 1.64 6.87
CA LYS A 73 -7.84 0.56 5.88
C LYS A 73 -7.11 0.99 4.62
N ASN A 74 -6.07 0.25 4.24
CA ASN A 74 -5.43 0.39 2.93
C ASN A 74 -6.53 0.27 1.87
N ASP A 75 -6.79 1.36 1.17
CA ASP A 75 -7.72 1.36 0.05
C ASP A 75 -6.97 0.69 -1.10
N ASN A 76 -7.23 -0.62 -1.28
CA ASN A 76 -6.62 -1.40 -2.34
C ASN A 76 -6.87 -0.67 -3.65
N ARG A 77 -5.80 -0.20 -4.27
CA ARG A 77 -5.87 0.51 -5.54
C ARG A 77 -5.89 -0.50 -6.67
N MET A 78 -6.72 -0.24 -7.65
CA MET A 78 -6.85 -1.03 -8.86
C MET A 78 -6.35 -0.22 -10.03
N LEU A 79 -5.65 -0.87 -10.93
CA LEU A 79 -5.20 -0.29 -12.19
C LEU A 79 -6.07 -0.82 -13.33
N ILE A 80 -6.65 0.09 -14.07
CA ILE A 80 -7.39 -0.20 -15.31
C ILE A 80 -6.49 0.18 -16.46
N ILE A 81 -6.02 -0.82 -17.19
CA ILE A 81 -5.15 -0.68 -18.35
C ILE A 81 -6.02 -0.81 -19.58
N ILE A 82 -6.07 0.25 -20.39
CA ILE A 82 -6.87 0.29 -21.62
C ILE A 82 -5.92 0.54 -22.78
N ARG A 83 -5.89 -0.38 -23.74
CA ARG A 83 -5.13 -0.24 -24.98
C ARG A 83 -6.07 -0.28 -26.18
N GLY A 84 -5.80 0.57 -27.14
CA GLY A 84 -6.60 0.64 -28.36
C GLY A 84 -6.05 1.65 -29.36
N THR A 85 -6.87 1.97 -30.35
CA THR A 85 -6.51 2.89 -31.43
C THR A 85 -6.47 4.34 -30.93
N ARG A 86 -5.44 5.09 -31.33
CA ARG A 86 -5.23 6.49 -30.95
C ARG A 86 -6.45 7.39 -31.16
N ASN A 87 -7.21 7.18 -32.25
CA ASN A 87 -8.40 7.98 -32.58
C ASN A 87 -9.49 7.93 -31.51
N LYS A 88 -9.52 6.89 -30.69
CA LYS A 88 -10.52 6.70 -29.61
C LYS A 88 -10.10 7.26 -28.26
N GLN A 89 -8.88 7.78 -28.13
CA GLN A 89 -8.34 8.28 -26.88
C GLN A 89 -9.26 9.29 -26.18
N SER A 90 -9.76 10.27 -26.92
CA SER A 90 -10.61 11.33 -26.38
C SER A 90 -11.95 10.76 -25.88
N ILE A 91 -12.52 9.81 -26.60
CA ILE A 91 -13.78 9.16 -26.26
C ILE A 91 -13.61 8.31 -24.98
N VAL A 92 -12.54 7.50 -24.92
CA VAL A 92 -12.23 6.67 -23.75
C VAL A 92 -11.98 7.54 -22.52
N SER A 93 -11.20 8.62 -22.66
CA SER A 93 -10.93 9.53 -21.54
C SER A 93 -12.21 10.23 -21.06
N GLY A 94 -13.08 10.65 -21.96
CA GLY A 94 -14.37 11.24 -21.63
C GLY A 94 -15.29 10.24 -20.93
N TYR A 95 -15.33 9.00 -21.40
CA TYR A 95 -16.08 7.91 -20.79
C TYR A 95 -15.58 7.62 -19.35
N MET A 96 -14.28 7.45 -19.16
CA MET A 96 -13.68 7.22 -17.84
C MET A 96 -13.98 8.37 -16.87
N PHE A 97 -13.89 9.61 -17.34
CA PHE A 97 -14.24 10.77 -16.53
C PHE A 97 -15.72 10.79 -16.11
N LYS A 98 -16.61 10.48 -17.04
CA LYS A 98 -18.07 10.39 -16.79
C LYS A 98 -18.40 9.27 -15.80
N LEU A 99 -17.76 8.10 -15.95
CA LEU A 99 -18.01 6.92 -15.14
C LEU A 99 -17.55 7.09 -13.70
N PHE A 100 -16.33 7.58 -13.52
CA PHE A 100 -15.68 7.67 -12.21
C PHE A 100 -15.77 9.07 -11.56
N LYS A 101 -16.35 10.07 -12.21
CA LYS A 101 -16.56 11.45 -11.69
C LYS A 101 -15.30 12.01 -11.00
N SER A 102 -14.17 12.00 -11.68
CA SER A 102 -12.85 12.44 -11.16
C SER A 102 -12.21 11.55 -10.07
N LYS A 103 -12.79 10.41 -9.74
CA LYS A 103 -12.18 9.45 -8.78
C LYS A 103 -11.17 8.50 -9.45
N ALA A 104 -11.10 8.49 -10.77
CA ALA A 104 -10.06 7.79 -11.52
C ALA A 104 -8.92 8.75 -11.83
N ILE A 105 -7.70 8.39 -11.45
CA ILE A 105 -6.49 9.17 -11.68
C ILE A 105 -5.75 8.55 -12.87
N LEU A 106 -5.52 9.31 -13.93
CA LEU A 106 -4.68 8.87 -15.03
C LEU A 106 -3.22 8.85 -14.59
N ARG A 107 -2.62 7.67 -14.48
CA ARG A 107 -1.22 7.48 -14.07
C ARG A 107 -0.27 7.49 -15.22
N VAL A 108 -0.62 6.79 -16.29
CA VAL A 108 0.22 6.66 -17.46
C VAL A 108 -0.61 6.89 -18.72
N LYS A 109 -0.04 7.61 -19.64
CA LYS A 109 -0.56 7.85 -20.96
C LYS A 109 0.55 7.60 -21.98
N ASN A 110 0.54 6.45 -22.59
CA ASN A 110 1.43 6.11 -23.70
C ASN A 110 0.64 6.24 -25.00
N THR A 111 1.17 6.97 -25.95
CA THR A 111 0.53 7.16 -27.25
C THR A 111 1.59 7.04 -28.35
N THR A 112 1.34 6.16 -29.29
CA THR A 112 2.10 6.05 -30.55
C THR A 112 1.30 6.67 -31.68
N ASP A 113 1.78 6.55 -32.93
CA ASP A 113 1.05 7.07 -34.07
C ASP A 113 -0.27 6.33 -34.32
N GLU A 114 -0.34 5.05 -34.02
CA GLU A 114 -1.50 4.19 -34.27
C GLU A 114 -2.23 3.77 -33.02
N THR A 115 -1.51 3.56 -31.90
CA THR A 115 -2.06 2.98 -30.67
C THR A 115 -1.98 3.94 -29.49
N MET A 116 -2.86 3.73 -28.52
CA MET A 116 -2.83 4.36 -27.22
C MET A 116 -2.86 3.32 -26.11
N GLU A 117 -2.23 3.63 -24.99
CA GLU A 117 -2.36 2.90 -23.73
C GLU A 117 -2.59 3.89 -22.61
N LEU A 118 -3.68 3.69 -21.90
CA LEU A 118 -4.11 4.52 -20.77
C LEU A 118 -4.18 3.66 -19.52
N ILE A 119 -3.51 4.08 -18.45
CA ILE A 119 -3.54 3.40 -17.16
C ILE A 119 -4.19 4.32 -16.15
N TYR A 120 -5.38 3.94 -15.71
CA TYR A 120 -6.12 4.63 -14.68
C TYR A 120 -5.99 3.91 -13.34
N GLU A 121 -5.77 4.67 -12.29
CA GLU A 121 -5.81 4.20 -10.92
C GLU A 121 -7.15 4.56 -10.30
N VAL A 122 -7.82 3.56 -9.74
CA VAL A 122 -9.12 3.70 -9.10
C VAL A 122 -9.12 2.93 -7.78
N SER A 123 -9.81 3.45 -6.77
CA SER A 123 -10.04 2.70 -5.54
C SER A 123 -10.90 1.47 -5.79
N SER A 124 -10.53 0.32 -5.21
CA SER A 124 -11.29 -0.94 -5.30
C SER A 124 -12.75 -0.77 -4.92
N ARG A 125 -13.06 0.07 -3.93
CA ARG A 125 -14.45 0.35 -3.54
C ARG A 125 -15.23 1.06 -4.63
N THR A 126 -14.61 2.04 -5.28
CA THR A 126 -15.24 2.81 -6.35
C THR A 126 -15.45 1.91 -7.56
N LEU A 127 -14.45 1.09 -7.91
CA LEU A 127 -14.56 0.13 -9.00
C LEU A 127 -15.71 -0.85 -8.77
N ASN A 128 -15.75 -1.53 -7.62
CA ASN A 128 -16.79 -2.48 -7.28
C ASN A 128 -18.20 -1.87 -7.25
N THR A 129 -18.32 -0.58 -6.91
CA THR A 129 -19.63 0.11 -6.95
C THR A 129 -20.09 0.31 -8.38
N VAL A 130 -19.19 0.74 -9.25
CA VAL A 130 -19.49 0.98 -10.67
C VAL A 130 -19.73 -0.34 -11.41
N GLU A 131 -18.94 -1.36 -11.13
CA GLU A 131 -19.05 -2.67 -11.79
C GLU A 131 -20.35 -3.42 -11.43
N LYS A 132 -20.93 -3.15 -10.25
CA LYS A 132 -22.27 -3.65 -9.89
C LYS A 132 -23.40 -3.02 -10.70
N GLU A 133 -23.20 -1.78 -11.14
CA GLU A 133 -24.21 -1.06 -11.93
C GLU A 133 -24.03 -1.29 -13.43
N LYS A 134 -22.78 -1.47 -13.88
CA LYS A 134 -22.41 -1.55 -15.29
C LYS A 134 -21.16 -2.39 -15.50
N ASN A 135 -21.17 -3.22 -16.52
CA ASN A 135 -19.98 -3.94 -16.95
C ASN A 135 -19.06 -2.98 -17.73
N ILE A 136 -18.04 -2.47 -17.01
CA ILE A 136 -17.10 -1.48 -17.55
C ILE A 136 -16.37 -2.01 -18.78
N VAL A 137 -16.05 -3.30 -18.76
CA VAL A 137 -15.27 -3.94 -19.83
C VAL A 137 -16.10 -3.97 -21.12
N ASP A 138 -17.34 -4.41 -21.05
CA ASP A 138 -18.22 -4.50 -22.22
C ASP A 138 -18.53 -3.11 -22.78
N GLU A 139 -18.85 -2.13 -21.93
CA GLU A 139 -19.09 -0.75 -22.39
C GLU A 139 -17.84 -0.12 -23.06
N LEU A 140 -16.64 -0.45 -22.60
CA LEU A 140 -15.41 0.00 -23.25
C LEU A 140 -15.23 -0.63 -24.63
N TYR A 141 -15.47 -1.94 -24.78
CA TYR A 141 -15.40 -2.60 -26.08
C TYR A 141 -16.47 -2.08 -27.05
N ASP A 142 -17.66 -1.70 -26.56
CA ASP A 142 -18.74 -1.12 -27.38
C ASP A 142 -18.36 0.25 -27.98
N LEU A 143 -17.39 0.98 -27.39
CA LEU A 143 -16.85 2.21 -27.98
C LEU A 143 -16.09 1.96 -29.29
N GLY A 144 -15.69 0.72 -29.53
CA GLY A 144 -14.93 0.26 -30.67
C GLY A 144 -13.49 0.76 -30.72
N GLY A 145 -12.60 -0.01 -31.33
CA GLY A 145 -11.18 0.32 -31.43
C GLY A 145 -10.38 0.10 -30.15
N ILE A 146 -10.92 -0.68 -29.20
CA ILE A 146 -10.21 -1.16 -28.01
C ILE A 146 -9.61 -2.53 -28.31
N GLU A 147 -8.32 -2.69 -28.08
CA GLU A 147 -7.61 -3.96 -28.27
C GLU A 147 -7.76 -4.86 -27.04
N TYR A 148 -7.48 -4.30 -25.86
CA TYR A 148 -7.71 -5.00 -24.62
C TYR A 148 -7.98 -4.05 -23.44
N VAL A 149 -8.70 -4.55 -22.46
CA VAL A 149 -8.92 -3.93 -21.15
C VAL A 149 -8.45 -4.91 -20.09
N ASN A 150 -7.55 -4.48 -19.20
CA ASN A 150 -7.07 -5.29 -18.09
C ASN A 150 -7.27 -4.54 -16.77
N ILE A 151 -7.84 -5.21 -15.79
CA ILE A 151 -8.06 -4.67 -14.45
C ILE A 151 -7.18 -5.47 -13.49
N VAL A 152 -6.17 -4.81 -12.93
CA VAL A 152 -5.16 -5.44 -12.08
C VAL A 152 -5.19 -4.79 -10.70
N MET A 153 -5.11 -5.62 -9.67
CA MET A 153 -4.84 -5.11 -8.33
C MET A 153 -3.42 -4.57 -8.28
N GLN A 154 -3.27 -3.32 -7.86
CA GLN A 154 -1.95 -2.79 -7.56
C GLN A 154 -1.49 -3.44 -6.25
N ASN A 155 -0.91 -4.63 -6.35
CA ASN A 155 -0.05 -5.15 -5.31
C ASN A 155 1.28 -4.40 -5.45
N ASP A 156 1.85 -3.91 -4.35
CA ASP A 156 3.18 -3.29 -4.33
C ASP A 156 4.32 -4.26 -4.77
N GLU A 157 3.97 -5.32 -5.47
CA GLU A 157 4.84 -6.42 -5.92
C GLU A 157 5.47 -6.22 -7.29
N VAL A 158 5.11 -5.16 -8.01
CA VAL A 158 5.72 -4.89 -9.32
C VAL A 158 6.78 -3.82 -9.18
N SER A 159 7.90 -4.22 -8.59
CA SER A 159 9.16 -3.50 -8.68
C SER A 159 10.29 -4.53 -8.65
N ASN A 160 10.52 -5.16 -9.78
CA ASN A 160 11.79 -5.79 -10.14
C ASN A 160 12.28 -5.13 -11.42
#